data_73c5a5fcfe6c21fc210431e42afd57ae
#
_entry.id   73c5a5fcfe6c21fc210431e42afd57ae
#
_cell.length_a   1.000
_cell.length_b   1.000
_cell.length_c   1.000
_cell.angle_alpha   90.00
_cell.angle_beta   90.00
_cell.angle_gamma   90.00
#
_symmetry.space_group_name_H-M   'P 1'
#
loop_
_entity.id
_entity.type
_entity.pdbx_description
1 polymer ?
#
loop_
_entity_poly.entity_id
_entity_poly.type
_entity_poly.pdbx_seq_one_letter_code
_entity_poly.pdbx_strand_id
1 'polypeptide(L)'
;DFCLSRGLGDVYKRQPLQIEIDFLRLSTHQSKNTPIEHMDAFYKEFDEVKSSNYDGLIVTGAPVEMMEYEEVSYWNEVSSVFDWAKHHVTSTFYICWAAQAALYRFYGIPKYPMHEKMFGVFKHTINDRSFPLFRGFDDEFYAPHSRHTEVRREDIEKHKDLKILSESDEAGIYIVVGRGGREFYVTGHSEYSLYTLHNEYSRDKDKGMDIDIPKHYYRQDDPGQKPISRWTGHGNLLFNNWMNYYLYQETPYDVDQIEKLGNISLPSETAL
;
A
#
# COMPACT_ATOMS: atom_id res chain seq x y z
N ASP A 1 -0.81 15.51 2.50
CA ASP A 1 -0.06 15.09 3.66
C ASP A 1 -0.10 13.60 3.74
N PHE A 2 1.05 13.02 3.48
CA PHE A 2 1.27 11.62 3.71
C PHE A 2 1.08 11.33 5.20
N CYS A 3 -0.07 10.80 5.56
CA CYS A 3 -0.35 10.35 6.91
C CYS A 3 0.35 9.00 7.18
N LEU A 4 1.65 8.95 6.83
CA LEU A 4 2.52 7.80 6.97
C LEU A 4 2.89 7.51 8.41
N SER A 5 2.86 8.56 9.26
CA SER A 5 3.72 8.52 10.42
C SER A 5 3.16 7.76 11.61
N ARG A 6 1.84 7.62 11.76
CA ARG A 6 1.30 6.98 12.99
C ARG A 6 0.96 5.51 12.83
N GLY A 7 0.32 5.12 11.73
CA GLY A 7 -0.06 3.70 11.53
C GLY A 7 1.14 2.80 11.26
N LEU A 8 1.99 3.17 10.31
CA LEU A 8 3.23 2.44 10.03
C LEU A 8 4.22 2.46 11.20
N GLY A 9 4.37 3.61 11.88
CA GLY A 9 5.24 3.71 13.05
C GLY A 9 4.84 2.75 14.19
N ASP A 10 3.56 2.46 14.38
CA ASP A 10 3.10 1.49 15.37
C ASP A 10 3.33 0.04 14.93
N VAL A 11 3.27 -0.25 13.63
CA VAL A 11 3.63 -1.57 13.07
C VAL A 11 5.12 -1.85 13.32
N TYR A 12 6.00 -0.91 13.05
CA TYR A 12 7.45 -1.08 13.24
C TYR A 12 7.88 -1.25 14.71
N LYS A 13 7.23 -0.57 15.64
CA LYS A 13 7.57 -0.65 17.08
C LYS A 13 7.25 -2.01 17.72
N ARG A 14 6.47 -2.86 17.09
CA ARG A 14 6.02 -4.16 17.61
C ARG A 14 6.76 -5.35 17.03
N GLN A 15 7.80 -5.11 16.22
CA GLN A 15 8.52 -6.15 15.50
C GLN A 15 9.72 -6.67 16.28
N PRO A 16 10.00 -7.99 16.23
CA PRO A 16 11.25 -8.55 16.72
C PRO A 16 12.46 -8.22 15.83
N LEU A 17 12.23 -7.78 14.60
CA LEU A 17 13.27 -7.35 13.67
C LEU A 17 13.64 -5.89 13.90
N GLN A 18 14.92 -5.59 13.94
CA GLN A 18 15.40 -4.20 13.93
C GLN A 18 15.28 -3.65 12.50
N ILE A 19 14.65 -2.49 12.38
CA ILE A 19 14.38 -1.83 11.11
C ILE A 19 14.92 -0.41 11.19
N GLU A 20 15.76 -0.05 10.24
CA GLU A 20 16.15 1.31 9.95
C GLU A 20 15.25 1.88 8.86
N ILE A 21 14.73 3.09 9.03
CA ILE A 21 13.76 3.69 8.13
C ILE A 21 14.26 5.02 7.64
N ASP A 22 14.38 5.13 6.32
CA ASP A 22 14.55 6.39 5.62
C ASP A 22 13.19 6.89 5.12
N PHE A 23 12.86 8.13 5.43
CA PHE A 23 11.68 8.78 4.87
C PHE A 23 12.08 9.51 3.59
N LEU A 24 11.38 9.21 2.49
CA LEU A 24 11.61 9.80 1.19
C LEU A 24 10.52 10.83 0.87
N ARG A 25 10.92 12.00 0.37
CA ARG A 25 10.02 12.99 -0.20
C ARG A 25 10.32 13.21 -1.69
N LEU A 26 9.29 13.58 -2.43
CA LEU A 26 9.44 14.03 -3.81
C LEU A 26 9.80 15.52 -3.81
N SER A 27 10.86 15.89 -4.54
CA SER A 27 11.35 17.26 -4.62
C SER A 27 10.38 18.19 -5.37
N THR A 28 9.64 17.65 -6.33
CA THR A 28 8.64 18.36 -7.13
C THR A 28 7.29 18.54 -6.42
N HIS A 29 7.12 17.94 -5.23
CA HIS A 29 5.90 18.05 -4.44
C HIS A 29 6.11 18.90 -3.19
N GLN A 30 5.39 20.02 -3.09
CA GLN A 30 5.34 20.79 -1.85
C GLN A 30 4.20 20.32 -0.97
N SER A 31 4.54 19.82 0.23
CA SER A 31 3.54 19.47 1.23
C SER A 31 2.77 20.71 1.68
N LYS A 32 1.42 20.62 1.69
CA LYS A 32 0.56 21.74 2.11
C LYS A 32 0.40 21.85 3.63
N ASN A 33 0.73 20.80 4.38
CA ASN A 33 0.38 20.66 5.80
C ASN A 33 1.57 20.32 6.70
N THR A 34 2.77 20.07 6.15
CA THR A 34 3.98 19.79 6.93
C THR A 34 4.97 20.95 6.77
N PRO A 35 5.46 21.54 7.88
CA PRO A 35 6.47 22.59 7.81
C PRO A 35 7.73 22.11 7.07
N ILE A 36 8.30 22.98 6.24
CA ILE A 36 9.49 22.69 5.45
C ILE A 36 10.66 22.26 6.34
N GLU A 37 10.87 22.92 7.49
CA GLU A 37 11.93 22.61 8.44
C GLU A 37 11.83 21.15 8.99
N HIS A 38 10.60 20.65 9.19
CA HIS A 38 10.38 19.26 9.59
C HIS A 38 10.69 18.28 8.45
N MET A 39 10.31 18.64 7.22
CA MET A 39 10.62 17.84 6.04
C MET A 39 12.14 17.75 5.83
N ASP A 40 12.85 18.87 5.90
CA ASP A 40 14.32 18.92 5.71
C ASP A 40 15.09 18.16 6.82
N ALA A 41 14.52 18.08 8.03
CA ALA A 41 15.18 17.40 9.14
C ALA A 41 15.02 15.86 9.12
N PHE A 42 13.95 15.33 8.51
CA PHE A 42 13.60 13.92 8.63
C PHE A 42 13.43 13.18 7.30
N TYR A 43 13.36 13.88 6.17
CA TYR A 43 13.12 13.29 4.87
C TYR A 43 14.30 13.50 3.94
N LYS A 44 14.70 12.47 3.24
CA LYS A 44 15.68 12.51 2.15
C LYS A 44 14.98 12.80 0.82
N GLU A 45 15.66 13.46 -0.08
CA GLU A 45 15.22 13.58 -1.47
C GLU A 45 15.67 12.36 -2.29
N PHE A 46 14.99 12.08 -3.39
CA PHE A 46 15.31 10.93 -4.23
C PHE A 46 16.76 10.93 -4.72
N ASP A 47 17.30 12.10 -5.04
CA ASP A 47 18.69 12.25 -5.48
C ASP A 47 19.71 11.81 -4.43
N GLU A 48 19.37 11.85 -3.15
CA GLU A 48 20.25 11.43 -2.05
C GLU A 48 20.28 9.90 -1.88
N VAL A 49 19.22 9.19 -2.32
CA VAL A 49 19.06 7.75 -2.12
C VAL A 49 19.21 6.92 -3.39
N LYS A 50 19.17 7.52 -4.58
CA LYS A 50 19.14 6.81 -5.87
C LYS A 50 20.36 5.92 -6.16
N SER A 51 21.48 6.14 -5.47
CA SER A 51 22.68 5.30 -5.56
C SER A 51 22.74 4.18 -4.50
N SER A 52 21.75 4.13 -3.62
CA SER A 52 21.69 3.14 -2.52
C SER A 52 20.74 1.99 -2.85
N ASN A 53 20.97 0.84 -2.23
CA ASN A 53 20.08 -0.31 -2.29
C ASN A 53 19.34 -0.46 -0.96
N TYR A 54 18.10 -0.97 -1.02
CA TYR A 54 17.22 -1.14 0.14
C TYR A 54 16.57 -2.53 0.15
N ASP A 55 16.35 -3.07 1.36
CA ASP A 55 15.59 -4.31 1.52
C ASP A 55 14.13 -4.12 1.09
N GLY A 56 13.54 -2.98 1.42
CA GLY A 56 12.14 -2.70 1.12
C GLY A 56 11.82 -1.24 0.87
N LEU A 57 10.76 -1.02 0.10
CA LEU A 57 10.20 0.30 -0.13
C LEU A 57 8.68 0.24 0.06
N ILE A 58 8.12 1.19 0.79
CA ILE A 58 6.67 1.41 0.85
C ILE A 58 6.36 2.72 0.16
N VAL A 59 5.50 2.67 -0.85
CA VAL A 59 4.98 3.86 -1.53
C VAL A 59 3.51 4.02 -1.19
N THR A 60 3.18 5.11 -0.52
CA THR A 60 1.81 5.35 -0.06
C THR A 60 0.95 6.06 -1.08
N GLY A 61 -0.35 6.05 -0.84
CA GLY A 61 -1.33 6.74 -1.66
C GLY A 61 -1.24 8.27 -1.57
N ALA A 62 -1.88 8.92 -2.53
CA ALA A 62 -2.02 10.37 -2.60
C ALA A 62 -3.45 10.74 -3.04
N PRO A 63 -4.01 11.88 -2.59
CA PRO A 63 -5.38 12.29 -2.90
C PRO A 63 -5.48 12.94 -4.31
N VAL A 64 -4.92 12.29 -5.32
CA VAL A 64 -4.89 12.74 -6.74
C VAL A 64 -5.49 11.69 -7.67
N GLU A 65 -6.24 10.75 -7.14
CA GLU A 65 -6.75 9.60 -7.88
C GLU A 65 -7.74 9.94 -9.01
N MET A 66 -8.37 11.12 -8.95
CA MET A 66 -9.29 11.58 -10.00
C MET A 66 -8.58 12.30 -11.15
N MET A 67 -7.29 12.62 -11.03
CA MET A 67 -6.48 13.22 -12.09
C MET A 67 -5.92 12.12 -12.99
N GLU A 68 -5.74 12.40 -14.29
CA GLU A 68 -4.91 11.51 -15.11
C GLU A 68 -3.48 11.46 -14.55
N TYR A 69 -2.79 10.33 -14.71
CA TYR A 69 -1.47 10.15 -14.09
C TYR A 69 -0.47 11.19 -14.57
N GLU A 70 -0.46 11.50 -15.86
CA GLU A 70 0.43 12.46 -16.50
C GLU A 70 0.14 13.92 -16.10
N GLU A 71 -1.05 14.21 -15.58
CA GLU A 71 -1.44 15.52 -15.06
C GLU A 71 -0.98 15.75 -13.61
N VAL A 72 -0.57 14.70 -12.91
CA VAL A 72 -0.04 14.81 -11.55
C VAL A 72 1.33 15.48 -11.61
N SER A 73 1.49 16.61 -10.92
CA SER A 73 2.70 17.48 -11.03
C SER A 73 4.02 16.77 -10.74
N TYR A 74 4.01 15.73 -9.94
CA TYR A 74 5.18 14.91 -9.56
C TYR A 74 5.22 13.54 -10.27
N TRP A 75 4.42 13.33 -11.31
CA TRP A 75 4.33 12.04 -12.02
C TRP A 75 5.68 11.54 -12.55
N ASN A 76 6.46 12.43 -13.14
CA ASN A 76 7.77 12.05 -13.70
C ASN A 76 8.74 11.60 -12.60
N GLU A 77 8.76 12.29 -11.46
CA GLU A 77 9.65 11.96 -10.36
C GLU A 77 9.23 10.64 -9.68
N VAL A 78 7.93 10.46 -9.37
CA VAL A 78 7.45 9.21 -8.77
C VAL A 78 7.61 8.01 -9.72
N SER A 79 7.44 8.20 -11.02
CA SER A 79 7.73 7.17 -12.03
C SER A 79 9.20 6.78 -12.05
N SER A 80 10.11 7.74 -11.87
CA SER A 80 11.55 7.47 -11.75
C SER A 80 11.87 6.67 -10.48
N VAL A 81 11.19 6.96 -9.37
CA VAL A 81 11.30 6.16 -8.13
C VAL A 81 10.79 4.74 -8.35
N PHE A 82 9.67 4.55 -9.06
CA PHE A 82 9.16 3.21 -9.37
C PHE A 82 10.14 2.40 -10.22
N ASP A 83 10.69 3.01 -11.28
CA ASP A 83 11.67 2.35 -12.16
C ASP A 83 12.96 2.01 -11.39
N TRP A 84 13.46 2.92 -10.56
CA TRP A 84 14.60 2.70 -9.69
C TRP A 84 14.36 1.55 -8.72
N ALA A 85 13.19 1.48 -8.10
CA ALA A 85 12.87 0.44 -7.14
C ALA A 85 12.98 -0.97 -7.72
N LYS A 86 12.73 -1.16 -9.03
CA LYS A 86 12.90 -2.46 -9.70
C LYS A 86 14.32 -3.02 -9.62
N HIS A 87 15.31 -2.17 -9.53
CA HIS A 87 16.73 -2.52 -9.58
C HIS A 87 17.45 -2.38 -8.24
N HIS A 88 16.95 -1.50 -7.36
CA HIS A 88 17.59 -1.13 -6.11
C HIS A 88 16.86 -1.59 -4.85
N VAL A 89 15.67 -2.21 -4.99
CA VAL A 89 14.85 -2.63 -3.86
C VAL A 89 14.48 -4.10 -3.99
N THR A 90 14.65 -4.88 -2.91
CA THR A 90 14.29 -6.30 -2.93
C THR A 90 12.80 -6.50 -3.10
N SER A 91 11.96 -5.82 -2.31
CA SER A 91 10.51 -5.88 -2.46
C SER A 91 9.87 -4.52 -2.19
N THR A 92 8.88 -4.15 -3.01
CA THR A 92 8.15 -2.88 -2.90
C THR A 92 6.68 -3.12 -2.60
N PHE A 93 6.14 -2.33 -1.68
CA PHE A 93 4.75 -2.35 -1.26
C PHE A 93 4.08 -1.03 -1.67
N TYR A 94 3.25 -1.07 -2.72
CA TYR A 94 2.50 0.07 -3.23
C TYR A 94 1.11 0.09 -2.63
N ILE A 95 0.68 1.25 -2.07
CA ILE A 95 -0.60 1.36 -1.35
C ILE A 95 -1.53 2.35 -2.05
N CYS A 96 -2.80 1.97 -2.22
CA CYS A 96 -3.90 2.77 -2.74
C CYS A 96 -3.59 3.38 -4.12
N TRP A 97 -3.53 4.71 -4.24
CA TRP A 97 -3.18 5.39 -5.48
C TRP A 97 -1.83 4.91 -6.05
N ALA A 98 -0.83 4.74 -5.20
CA ALA A 98 0.49 4.27 -5.65
C ALA A 98 0.42 2.84 -6.24
N ALA A 99 -0.46 1.98 -5.73
CA ALA A 99 -0.69 0.65 -6.32
C ALA A 99 -1.24 0.75 -7.74
N GLN A 100 -2.25 1.58 -7.95
CA GLN A 100 -2.83 1.81 -9.27
C GLN A 100 -1.83 2.50 -10.22
N ALA A 101 -1.09 3.50 -9.72
CA ALA A 101 -0.08 4.23 -10.48
C ALA A 101 1.07 3.32 -10.94
N ALA A 102 1.54 2.43 -10.07
CA ALA A 102 2.59 1.47 -10.42
C ALA A 102 2.10 0.38 -11.38
N LEU A 103 0.86 -0.13 -11.21
CA LEU A 103 0.21 -1.02 -12.18
C LEU A 103 0.09 -0.37 -13.56
N TYR A 104 -0.29 0.90 -13.61
CA TYR A 104 -0.32 1.66 -14.85
C TYR A 104 1.09 1.82 -15.45
N ARG A 105 2.07 2.26 -14.65
CA ARG A 105 3.45 2.48 -15.10
C ARG A 105 4.10 1.24 -15.67
N PHE A 106 3.89 0.07 -15.03
CA PHE A 106 4.62 -1.15 -15.37
C PHE A 106 3.88 -2.03 -16.38
N TYR A 107 2.55 -2.00 -16.36
CA TYR A 107 1.72 -2.94 -17.12
C TYR A 107 0.69 -2.25 -18.01
N GLY A 108 0.59 -0.91 -17.97
CA GLY A 108 -0.41 -0.16 -18.73
C GLY A 108 -1.85 -0.41 -18.25
N ILE A 109 -2.02 -0.91 -17.01
CA ILE A 109 -3.35 -1.19 -16.45
C ILE A 109 -4.01 0.13 -16.06
N PRO A 110 -5.16 0.49 -16.66
CA PRO A 110 -5.83 1.74 -16.36
C PRO A 110 -6.55 1.69 -15.01
N LYS A 111 -6.81 2.85 -14.44
CA LYS A 111 -7.78 3.02 -13.36
C LYS A 111 -9.14 3.36 -13.94
N TYR A 112 -10.19 2.98 -13.23
CA TYR A 112 -11.57 3.26 -13.58
C TYR A 112 -12.23 4.06 -12.47
N PRO A 113 -12.96 5.15 -12.78
CA PRO A 113 -13.73 5.87 -11.78
C PRO A 113 -14.87 4.99 -11.28
N MET A 114 -15.11 5.01 -9.97
CA MET A 114 -16.24 4.32 -9.34
C MET A 114 -17.44 5.26 -9.29
N HIS A 115 -18.65 4.69 -9.30
CA HIS A 115 -19.88 5.47 -9.16
C HIS A 115 -19.99 6.14 -7.79
N GLU A 116 -19.58 5.43 -6.75
CA GLU A 116 -19.55 5.89 -5.35
C GLU A 116 -18.15 5.67 -4.78
N LYS A 117 -17.76 6.52 -3.83
CA LYS A 117 -16.52 6.34 -3.09
C LYS A 117 -16.55 5.00 -2.33
N MET A 118 -15.54 4.16 -2.54
CA MET A 118 -15.32 2.99 -1.72
C MET A 118 -14.77 3.45 -0.37
N PHE A 119 -15.66 3.56 0.63
CA PHE A 119 -15.35 4.18 1.91
C PHE A 119 -15.86 3.35 3.08
N GLY A 120 -14.97 2.75 3.85
CA GLY A 120 -15.35 1.88 4.96
C GLY A 120 -14.34 0.78 5.26
N VAL A 121 -14.80 -0.26 5.97
CA VAL A 121 -14.01 -1.43 6.38
C VAL A 121 -14.67 -2.68 5.84
N PHE A 122 -14.06 -3.28 4.83
CA PHE A 122 -14.65 -4.37 4.06
C PHE A 122 -14.03 -5.71 4.39
N LYS A 123 -14.83 -6.77 4.26
CA LYS A 123 -14.40 -8.14 4.40
C LYS A 123 -13.70 -8.61 3.12
N HIS A 124 -12.58 -9.31 3.27
CA HIS A 124 -11.78 -9.87 2.19
C HIS A 124 -11.57 -11.36 2.37
N THR A 125 -11.34 -12.06 1.27
CA THR A 125 -10.92 -13.46 1.20
C THR A 125 -9.54 -13.58 0.57
N ILE A 126 -8.89 -14.72 0.81
CA ILE A 126 -7.56 -15.04 0.28
C ILE A 126 -7.74 -16.03 -0.88
N ASN A 127 -7.27 -15.64 -2.07
CA ASN A 127 -7.36 -16.47 -3.28
C ASN A 127 -6.23 -17.53 -3.35
N ASP A 128 -5.09 -17.24 -2.72
CA ASP A 128 -3.97 -18.18 -2.68
C ASP A 128 -3.22 -18.13 -1.35
N ARG A 129 -3.42 -19.17 -0.55
CA ARG A 129 -2.79 -19.34 0.77
C ARG A 129 -1.35 -19.85 0.72
N SER A 130 -0.84 -20.24 -0.44
CA SER A 130 0.55 -20.65 -0.58
C SER A 130 1.53 -19.48 -0.39
N PHE A 131 1.05 -18.24 -0.53
CA PHE A 131 1.86 -17.05 -0.29
C PHE A 131 2.10 -16.82 1.20
N PRO A 132 3.38 -16.77 1.63
CA PRO A 132 3.75 -16.50 3.03
C PRO A 132 3.19 -15.19 3.59
N LEU A 133 2.79 -14.27 2.71
CA LEU A 133 2.14 -13.01 3.06
C LEU A 133 0.92 -13.20 3.98
N PHE A 134 0.21 -14.32 3.84
CA PHE A 134 -1.01 -14.62 4.59
C PHE A 134 -0.81 -15.63 5.74
N ARG A 135 0.43 -15.90 6.15
CA ARG A 135 0.65 -16.77 7.33
C ARG A 135 -0.01 -16.18 8.58
N GLY A 136 -0.81 -17.00 9.23
CA GLY A 136 -1.55 -16.62 10.44
C GLY A 136 -2.84 -15.83 10.18
N PHE A 137 -3.23 -15.62 8.92
CA PHE A 137 -4.52 -15.03 8.59
C PHE A 137 -5.66 -16.04 8.74
N ASP A 138 -6.81 -15.52 9.16
CA ASP A 138 -8.09 -16.23 9.09
C ASP A 138 -8.55 -16.38 7.62
N ASP A 139 -9.61 -17.18 7.38
CA ASP A 139 -10.18 -17.35 6.04
C ASP A 139 -10.78 -16.07 5.49
N GLU A 140 -11.30 -15.25 6.39
CA GLU A 140 -11.85 -13.93 6.13
C GLU A 140 -11.16 -12.92 7.03
N PHE A 141 -10.86 -11.74 6.51
CA PHE A 141 -10.27 -10.65 7.26
C PHE A 141 -10.82 -9.30 6.79
N TYR A 142 -10.56 -8.25 7.53
CA TYR A 142 -11.06 -6.92 7.20
C TYR A 142 -9.92 -5.97 6.86
N ALA A 143 -10.18 -5.06 5.91
CA ALA A 143 -9.29 -3.96 5.58
C ALA A 143 -10.07 -2.67 5.30
N PRO A 144 -9.55 -1.50 5.71
CA PRO A 144 -10.11 -0.21 5.36
C PRO A 144 -9.88 0.13 3.89
N HIS A 145 -10.83 0.83 3.28
CA HIS A 145 -10.73 1.46 1.98
C HIS A 145 -11.21 2.89 2.01
N SER A 146 -10.54 3.76 1.25
CA SER A 146 -10.95 5.13 0.97
C SER A 146 -10.43 5.50 -0.42
N ARG A 147 -11.23 5.29 -1.47
CA ARG A 147 -10.84 5.52 -2.86
C ARG A 147 -12.03 5.77 -3.77
N HIS A 148 -11.80 6.54 -4.85
CA HIS A 148 -12.79 6.84 -5.90
C HIS A 148 -12.52 6.09 -7.21
N THR A 149 -11.43 5.33 -7.28
CA THR A 149 -11.03 4.58 -8.49
C THR A 149 -10.71 3.13 -8.15
N GLU A 150 -10.77 2.27 -9.15
CA GLU A 150 -10.46 0.85 -9.06
C GLU A 150 -9.62 0.37 -10.24
N VAL A 151 -9.02 -0.81 -10.10
CA VAL A 151 -8.49 -1.63 -11.18
C VAL A 151 -9.39 -2.84 -11.41
N ARG A 152 -9.46 -3.35 -12.63
CA ARG A 152 -10.34 -4.45 -12.97
C ARG A 152 -9.59 -5.76 -13.10
N ARG A 153 -10.27 -6.84 -12.72
CA ARG A 153 -9.74 -8.21 -12.79
C ARG A 153 -9.29 -8.57 -14.20
N GLU A 154 -10.11 -8.27 -15.19
CA GLU A 154 -9.83 -8.58 -16.57
C GLU A 154 -8.57 -7.89 -17.12
N ASP A 155 -8.15 -6.76 -16.55
CA ASP A 155 -6.91 -6.10 -16.94
C ASP A 155 -5.70 -6.72 -16.24
N ILE A 156 -5.82 -7.09 -14.97
CA ILE A 156 -4.77 -7.80 -14.23
C ILE A 156 -4.48 -9.17 -14.87
N GLU A 157 -5.52 -9.94 -15.19
CA GLU A 157 -5.41 -11.30 -15.70
C GLU A 157 -4.83 -11.39 -17.13
N LYS A 158 -4.73 -10.27 -17.87
CA LYS A 158 -3.97 -10.21 -19.14
C LYS A 158 -2.46 -10.39 -18.92
N HIS A 159 -1.97 -10.16 -17.72
CA HIS A 159 -0.54 -10.19 -17.39
C HIS A 159 -0.20 -11.42 -16.57
N LYS A 160 0.54 -12.37 -17.16
CA LYS A 160 0.94 -13.65 -16.52
C LYS A 160 1.83 -13.46 -15.29
N ASP A 161 2.53 -12.33 -15.20
CA ASP A 161 3.42 -12.00 -14.09
C ASP A 161 2.67 -11.40 -12.89
N LEU A 162 1.37 -11.14 -13.03
CA LEU A 162 0.51 -10.64 -11.98
C LEU A 162 -0.42 -11.73 -11.46
N LYS A 163 -0.67 -11.71 -10.16
CA LYS A 163 -1.63 -12.61 -9.52
C LYS A 163 -2.44 -11.87 -8.47
N ILE A 164 -3.77 -12.04 -8.51
CA ILE A 164 -4.68 -11.51 -7.49
C ILE A 164 -4.65 -12.45 -6.29
N LEU A 165 -4.13 -11.96 -5.16
CA LEU A 165 -3.97 -12.75 -3.94
C LEU A 165 -5.17 -12.64 -3.00
N SER A 166 -5.84 -11.49 -3.00
CA SER A 166 -6.97 -11.23 -2.10
C SER A 166 -7.94 -10.24 -2.72
N GLU A 167 -9.21 -10.42 -2.41
CA GLU A 167 -10.31 -9.60 -2.91
C GLU A 167 -11.50 -9.59 -1.95
N SER A 168 -12.46 -8.72 -2.24
CA SER A 168 -13.72 -8.53 -1.51
C SER A 168 -14.88 -8.53 -2.50
N ASP A 169 -16.00 -9.14 -2.13
CA ASP A 169 -17.24 -9.06 -2.92
C ASP A 169 -17.76 -7.61 -3.03
N GLU A 170 -17.52 -6.78 -2.00
CA GLU A 170 -17.96 -5.39 -1.97
C GLU A 170 -16.89 -4.42 -2.47
N ALA A 171 -15.63 -4.61 -2.07
CA ALA A 171 -14.55 -3.66 -2.36
C ALA A 171 -13.66 -4.07 -3.55
N GLY A 172 -13.92 -5.20 -4.20
CA GLY A 172 -13.16 -5.67 -5.34
C GLY A 172 -11.74 -6.14 -4.98
N ILE A 173 -10.81 -5.99 -5.91
CA ILE A 173 -9.41 -6.43 -5.76
C ILE A 173 -8.74 -5.69 -4.61
N TYR A 174 -8.08 -6.45 -3.72
CA TYR A 174 -7.34 -5.88 -2.60
C TYR A 174 -5.83 -6.00 -2.75
N ILE A 175 -5.29 -7.19 -2.97
CA ILE A 175 -3.86 -7.40 -3.11
C ILE A 175 -3.55 -8.12 -4.42
N VAL A 176 -2.68 -7.50 -5.21
CA VAL A 176 -2.07 -8.09 -6.41
C VAL A 176 -0.57 -8.22 -6.15
N VAL A 177 0.02 -9.34 -6.56
CA VAL A 177 1.47 -9.56 -6.50
C VAL A 177 2.04 -9.61 -7.91
N GLY A 178 3.22 -8.99 -8.07
CA GLY A 178 4.04 -9.06 -9.27
C GLY A 178 5.43 -9.61 -8.97
N ARG A 179 6.07 -10.18 -9.98
CA ARG A 179 7.44 -10.68 -9.93
C ARG A 179 7.71 -11.65 -8.75
N GLY A 180 6.69 -12.46 -8.40
CA GLY A 180 6.80 -13.49 -7.35
C GLY A 180 6.91 -12.96 -5.92
N GLY A 181 6.58 -11.70 -5.65
CA GLY A 181 6.68 -11.07 -4.32
C GLY A 181 7.67 -9.90 -4.25
N ARG A 182 8.27 -9.54 -5.37
CA ARG A 182 9.07 -8.30 -5.45
C ARG A 182 8.21 -7.04 -5.56
N GLU A 183 6.93 -7.18 -5.91
CA GLU A 183 6.00 -6.08 -6.04
C GLU A 183 4.65 -6.48 -5.45
N PHE A 184 4.14 -5.70 -4.49
CA PHE A 184 2.80 -5.85 -3.93
C PHE A 184 2.00 -4.58 -4.20
N TYR A 185 0.82 -4.73 -4.80
CA TYR A 185 -0.10 -3.65 -5.12
C TYR A 185 -1.34 -3.81 -4.26
N VAL A 186 -1.52 -2.93 -3.29
CA VAL A 186 -2.55 -3.02 -2.25
C VAL A 186 -3.49 -1.85 -2.38
N THR A 187 -4.74 -2.09 -2.74
CA THR A 187 -5.71 -1.03 -3.04
C THR A 187 -6.37 -0.43 -1.80
N GLY A 188 -6.27 -1.09 -0.65
CA GLY A 188 -6.81 -0.63 0.64
C GLY A 188 -5.72 -0.19 1.60
N HIS A 189 -6.10 0.01 2.86
CA HIS A 189 -5.31 0.72 3.86
C HIS A 189 -5.21 -0.03 5.19
N SER A 190 -4.51 -1.17 5.21
CA SER A 190 -4.30 -1.93 6.47
C SER A 190 -3.49 -1.17 7.53
N GLU A 191 -2.78 -0.10 7.12
CA GLU A 191 -1.99 0.78 7.99
C GLU A 191 -2.83 1.82 8.74
N TYR A 192 -4.11 2.00 8.40
CA TYR A 192 -4.94 3.03 9.02
C TYR A 192 -5.10 2.83 10.53
N SER A 193 -4.98 3.95 11.26
CA SER A 193 -5.35 4.00 12.67
C SER A 193 -6.87 3.94 12.85
N LEU A 194 -7.30 3.63 14.09
CA LEU A 194 -8.73 3.49 14.40
C LEU A 194 -9.57 4.68 13.95
N TYR A 195 -9.06 5.91 14.04
CA TYR A 195 -9.82 7.12 13.76
C TYR A 195 -9.56 7.74 12.38
N THR A 196 -8.76 7.12 11.51
CA THR A 196 -8.41 7.71 10.20
C THR A 196 -9.65 7.96 9.35
N LEU A 197 -10.52 6.96 9.18
CA LEU A 197 -11.76 7.12 8.41
C LEU A 197 -12.75 8.10 9.09
N HIS A 198 -12.81 8.14 10.43
CA HIS A 198 -13.61 9.09 11.16
C HIS A 198 -13.16 10.55 10.91
N ASN A 199 -11.86 10.77 10.97
CA ASN A 199 -11.30 12.11 10.73
C ASN A 199 -11.52 12.55 9.28
N GLU A 200 -11.41 11.63 8.34
CA GLU A 200 -11.70 11.88 6.92
C GLU A 200 -13.18 12.23 6.72
N TYR A 201 -14.10 11.42 7.26
CA TYR A 201 -15.53 11.66 7.21
C TYR A 201 -15.90 13.02 7.81
N SER A 202 -15.42 13.32 9.02
CA SER A 202 -15.71 14.58 9.72
C SER A 202 -15.18 15.78 8.95
N ARG A 203 -13.93 15.70 8.48
CA ARG A 203 -13.30 16.75 7.67
C ARG A 203 -14.11 17.09 6.41
N ASP A 204 -14.54 16.07 5.69
CA ASP A 204 -15.21 16.24 4.41
C ASP A 204 -16.66 16.71 4.61
N LYS A 205 -17.33 16.22 5.66
CA LYS A 205 -18.64 16.73 6.11
C LYS A 205 -18.59 18.19 6.54
N ASP A 206 -17.58 18.59 7.31
CA ASP A 206 -17.39 19.98 7.75
C ASP A 206 -17.14 20.95 6.58
N LYS A 207 -16.57 20.43 5.47
CA LYS A 207 -16.43 21.17 4.21
C LYS A 207 -17.72 21.22 3.38
N GLY A 208 -18.80 20.61 3.85
CA GLY A 208 -20.07 20.53 3.12
C GLY A 208 -20.05 19.60 1.91
N MET A 209 -19.09 18.66 1.85
CA MET A 209 -19.04 17.65 0.80
C MET A 209 -20.15 16.61 1.04
N ASP A 210 -20.71 16.10 -0.05
CA ASP A 210 -21.61 14.95 -0.04
C ASP A 210 -20.76 13.68 0.15
N ILE A 211 -20.69 13.20 1.39
CA ILE A 211 -19.91 12.04 1.78
C ILE A 211 -20.75 11.06 2.59
N ASP A 212 -20.76 9.82 2.20
CA ASP A 212 -21.42 8.75 2.92
C ASP A 212 -20.69 8.39 4.22
N ILE A 213 -21.45 7.83 5.16
CA ILE A 213 -20.88 7.25 6.38
C ILE A 213 -20.00 6.06 5.98
N PRO A 214 -18.76 5.92 6.54
CA PRO A 214 -17.91 4.79 6.22
C PRO A 214 -18.61 3.47 6.58
N LYS A 215 -18.79 2.59 5.57
CA LYS A 215 -19.51 1.29 5.70
C LYS A 215 -18.78 0.37 6.68
N HIS A 216 -19.53 -0.34 7.53
CA HIS A 216 -19.03 -1.37 8.47
C HIS A 216 -17.99 -0.87 9.48
N TYR A 217 -17.89 0.43 9.67
CA TYR A 217 -16.86 1.07 10.49
C TYR A 217 -17.36 1.45 11.89
N TYR A 218 -18.54 2.04 11.99
CA TYR A 218 -19.16 2.34 13.27
C TYR A 218 -20.04 1.19 13.76
N ARG A 219 -20.35 1.18 15.06
CA ARG A 219 -21.39 0.28 15.59
C ARG A 219 -22.73 0.67 15.01
N GLN A 220 -23.44 -0.29 14.40
CA GLN A 220 -24.75 -0.09 13.77
C GLN A 220 -24.75 1.05 12.72
N ASP A 221 -23.58 1.30 12.10
CA ASP A 221 -23.35 2.40 11.14
C ASP A 221 -23.75 3.79 11.66
N ASP A 222 -23.73 3.98 12.99
CA ASP A 222 -24.03 5.24 13.66
C ASP A 222 -22.72 6.02 13.93
N PRO A 223 -22.48 7.17 13.26
CA PRO A 223 -21.28 7.98 13.45
C PRO A 223 -21.18 8.64 14.83
N GLY A 224 -22.26 8.62 15.63
CA GLY A 224 -22.23 8.98 17.04
C GLY A 224 -21.61 7.92 17.94
N GLN A 225 -21.38 6.70 17.41
CA GLN A 225 -20.77 5.59 18.14
C GLN A 225 -19.26 5.52 17.89
N LYS A 226 -18.56 4.86 18.83
CA LYS A 226 -17.12 4.62 18.66
C LYS A 226 -16.86 3.66 17.50
N PRO A 227 -15.86 3.92 16.64
CA PRO A 227 -15.44 2.98 15.59
C PRO A 227 -15.03 1.61 16.14
N ILE A 228 -15.17 0.58 15.31
CA ILE A 228 -14.77 -0.79 15.62
C ILE A 228 -13.50 -1.13 14.84
N SER A 229 -12.41 -1.42 15.54
CA SER A 229 -11.21 -1.96 14.91
C SER A 229 -11.39 -3.46 14.60
N ARG A 230 -11.35 -3.80 13.30
CA ARG A 230 -11.45 -5.20 12.83
C ARG A 230 -10.27 -5.62 11.96
N TRP A 231 -9.33 -4.70 11.67
CA TRP A 231 -8.24 -4.92 10.71
C TRP A 231 -6.85 -4.86 11.34
N THR A 232 -6.69 -4.29 12.54
CA THR A 232 -5.37 -4.02 13.11
C THR A 232 -4.51 -5.29 13.28
N GLY A 233 -5.13 -6.41 13.69
CA GLY A 233 -4.41 -7.69 13.84
C GLY A 233 -3.88 -8.19 12.51
N HIS A 234 -4.74 -8.27 11.49
CA HIS A 234 -4.37 -8.72 10.14
C HIS A 234 -3.45 -7.71 9.44
N GLY A 235 -3.66 -6.41 9.65
CA GLY A 235 -2.74 -5.37 9.15
C GLY A 235 -1.34 -5.54 9.71
N ASN A 236 -1.20 -5.79 11.02
CA ASN A 236 0.10 -6.09 11.62
C ASN A 236 0.72 -7.37 11.02
N LEU A 237 -0.07 -8.44 10.84
CA LEU A 237 0.42 -9.68 10.21
C LEU A 237 0.87 -9.43 8.77
N LEU A 238 0.13 -8.64 8.00
CA LEU A 238 0.46 -8.32 6.59
C LEU A 238 1.86 -7.72 6.48
N PHE A 239 2.13 -6.66 7.24
CA PHE A 239 3.45 -6.01 7.21
C PHE A 239 4.54 -6.88 7.84
N ASN A 240 4.23 -7.61 8.93
CA ASN A 240 5.17 -8.55 9.54
C ASN A 240 5.60 -9.65 8.57
N ASN A 241 4.63 -10.25 7.89
CA ASN A 241 4.90 -11.31 6.92
C ASN A 241 5.69 -10.79 5.72
N TRP A 242 5.32 -9.58 5.21
CA TRP A 242 6.08 -8.96 4.13
C TRP A 242 7.54 -8.72 4.55
N MET A 243 7.78 -8.11 5.71
CA MET A 243 9.13 -7.84 6.19
C MET A 243 9.94 -9.12 6.44
N ASN A 244 9.32 -10.15 7.02
CA ASN A 244 10.01 -11.40 7.33
C ASN A 244 10.29 -12.25 6.09
N TYR A 245 9.29 -12.45 5.21
CA TYR A 245 9.37 -13.42 4.12
C TYR A 245 9.81 -12.83 2.79
N TYR A 246 9.68 -11.51 2.58
CA TYR A 246 10.00 -10.86 1.31
C TYR A 246 11.12 -9.83 1.42
N LEU A 247 11.48 -9.40 2.63
CA LEU A 247 12.67 -8.58 2.88
C LEU A 247 13.75 -9.42 3.54
N TYR A 248 13.60 -9.76 4.80
CA TYR A 248 14.66 -10.40 5.58
C TYR A 248 15.15 -11.73 5.01
N GLN A 249 14.27 -12.56 4.44
CA GLN A 249 14.65 -13.86 3.88
C GLN A 249 15.13 -13.79 2.42
N GLU A 250 14.73 -12.76 1.66
CA GLU A 250 14.99 -12.66 0.22
C GLU A 250 16.08 -11.65 -0.12
N THR A 251 16.34 -10.65 0.74
CA THR A 251 17.44 -9.71 0.48
C THR A 251 18.77 -10.43 0.55
N PRO A 252 19.63 -10.32 -0.49
CA PRO A 252 20.94 -10.91 -0.48
C PRO A 252 21.80 -10.34 0.66
N TYR A 253 22.66 -11.14 1.24
CA TYR A 253 23.63 -10.68 2.24
C TYR A 253 24.45 -9.48 1.73
N ASP A 254 24.82 -9.52 0.45
CA ASP A 254 25.41 -8.39 -0.26
C ASP A 254 24.30 -7.68 -1.06
N VAL A 255 23.87 -6.53 -0.59
CA VAL A 255 22.77 -5.73 -1.19
C VAL A 255 23.07 -5.26 -2.60
N ASP A 256 24.34 -5.23 -3.02
CA ASP A 256 24.72 -4.92 -4.40
C ASP A 256 24.36 -6.02 -5.41
N GLN A 257 23.89 -7.16 -4.91
CA GLN A 257 23.34 -8.23 -5.74
C GLN A 257 21.85 -8.08 -6.04
N ILE A 258 21.15 -7.09 -5.46
CA ILE A 258 19.70 -6.88 -5.63
C ILE A 258 19.32 -6.72 -7.11
N GLU A 259 20.12 -6.01 -7.90
CA GLU A 259 19.88 -5.85 -9.34
C GLU A 259 19.80 -7.18 -10.10
N LYS A 260 20.51 -8.21 -9.62
CA LYS A 260 20.56 -9.54 -10.23
C LYS A 260 19.44 -10.47 -9.77
N LEU A 261 18.63 -10.05 -8.78
CA LEU A 261 17.50 -10.83 -8.30
C LEU A 261 16.48 -11.03 -9.42
N GLY A 262 16.17 -12.29 -9.68
CA GLY A 262 15.02 -12.68 -10.50
C GLY A 262 13.70 -12.50 -9.75
N ASN A 263 12.66 -13.18 -10.21
CA ASN A 263 11.43 -13.31 -9.44
C ASN A 263 11.70 -14.10 -8.16
N ILE A 264 11.08 -13.71 -7.06
CA ILE A 264 11.16 -14.47 -5.81
C ILE A 264 10.49 -15.83 -6.05
N SER A 265 11.23 -16.90 -5.75
CA SER A 265 10.72 -18.26 -5.86
C SER A 265 9.82 -18.53 -4.65
N LEU A 266 8.54 -18.82 -4.90
CA LEU A 266 7.66 -19.24 -3.83
C LEU A 266 8.11 -20.60 -3.26
N PRO A 267 7.98 -20.81 -1.93
CA PRO A 267 8.16 -22.14 -1.36
C PRO A 267 7.25 -23.14 -2.07
N SER A 268 7.77 -24.29 -2.46
CA SER A 268 6.93 -25.36 -3.01
C SER A 268 5.89 -25.78 -1.97
N GLU A 269 4.66 -26.14 -2.40
CA GLU A 269 3.54 -26.59 -1.54
C GLU A 269 3.88 -27.71 -0.54
N THR A 270 5.05 -28.34 -0.67
CA THR A 270 5.55 -29.44 0.17
C THR A 270 6.22 -28.99 1.48
N ALA A 271 6.27 -27.69 1.78
CA ALA A 271 6.95 -27.15 2.99
C ALA A 271 5.98 -26.64 4.07
N LEU A 272 4.73 -27.11 4.08
CA LEU A 272 3.75 -26.87 5.16
C LEU A 272 3.64 -28.06 6.08
#